data_a2fa55544f6590f500dc66a37344b252
#
_entry.id   a2fa55544f6590f500dc66a37344b252
#
_cell.length_a   1.000
_cell.length_b   1.000
_cell.length_c   1.000
_cell.angle_alpha   90.00
_cell.angle_beta   90.00
_cell.angle_gamma   90.00
#
_symmetry.space_group_name_H-M   'P 1'
#
loop_
_entity.id
_entity.type
_entity.pdbx_description
1 polymer ?
#
loop_
_entity_poly.entity_id
_entity_poly.type
_entity_poly.pdbx_seq_one_letter_code
_entity_poly.pdbx_strand_id
1 'polypeptide(L)'
;MNAQLNIMEGAFAGMFDHAGMFPPAELNLREAVQAYREYQQGGHAFALQCMVVRAKDLDVLESALHENVRDLQLSVVAAGDDLDAVWKHLDREMPIKMFEMKATEPSQVARLKKMLPAGMEAYVELPMDLQDMQLADTVTEVGLHAKLRMGGVVAETFPSIAIVASMLRDLFKRGLAFKATAGLHHAVRGRYPFTYREDSARGMMHGFMNLLSAATLVWFGGEKDEVVEKLEEEGLLAWRVTEHSIRWRDWD
;
A
#
# COMPACT_ATOMS: atom_id res chain seq x y z
N MET A 1 -2.51 29.77 -5.63
CA MET A 1 -2.23 28.36 -5.22
C MET A 1 -0.72 28.26 -5.04
N ASN A 2 -0.24 27.88 -3.87
CA ASN A 2 1.20 27.91 -3.57
C ASN A 2 1.92 26.83 -4.39
N ALA A 3 3.08 27.14 -4.98
CA ALA A 3 3.91 26.18 -5.73
C ALA A 3 4.25 24.92 -4.91
N GLN A 4 4.36 25.05 -3.59
CA GLN A 4 4.56 23.91 -2.68
C GLN A 4 3.40 22.90 -2.67
N LEU A 5 2.15 23.34 -2.82
CA LEU A 5 1.00 22.46 -2.96
C LEU A 5 1.07 21.63 -4.24
N ASN A 6 1.53 22.22 -5.33
CA ASN A 6 1.66 21.51 -6.61
C ASN A 6 2.69 20.38 -6.57
N ILE A 7 3.82 20.55 -5.85
CA ILE A 7 4.82 19.50 -5.68
C ILE A 7 4.28 18.36 -4.81
N MET A 8 3.61 18.69 -3.71
CA MET A 8 2.99 17.67 -2.86
C MET A 8 1.88 16.92 -3.58
N GLU A 9 1.03 17.65 -4.33
CA GLU A 9 0.00 17.04 -5.17
C GLU A 9 0.62 16.09 -6.21
N GLY A 10 1.68 16.51 -6.90
CA GLY A 10 2.36 15.68 -7.89
C GLY A 10 3.02 14.43 -7.26
N ALA A 11 3.68 14.59 -6.11
CA ALA A 11 4.42 13.50 -5.45
C ALA A 11 3.51 12.47 -4.77
N PHE A 12 2.34 12.87 -4.29
CA PHE A 12 1.45 12.03 -3.50
C PHE A 12 0.08 11.77 -4.14
N ALA A 13 -0.15 12.20 -5.38
CA ALA A 13 -1.43 11.99 -6.06
C ALA A 13 -1.83 10.50 -6.08
N GLY A 14 -2.97 10.17 -5.48
CA GLY A 14 -3.49 8.82 -5.42
C GLY A 14 -2.56 7.79 -4.75
N MET A 15 -1.70 8.23 -3.83
CA MET A 15 -0.69 7.35 -3.23
C MET A 15 -1.22 6.54 -2.04
N PHE A 16 -2.25 7.01 -1.36
CA PHE A 16 -2.70 6.42 -0.11
C PHE A 16 -4.09 5.82 -0.20
N ASP A 17 -4.20 4.58 0.23
CA ASP A 17 -5.49 3.93 0.43
C ASP A 17 -5.99 4.08 1.86
N HIS A 18 -7.31 4.20 2.00
CA HIS A 18 -7.98 4.19 3.29
C HIS A 18 -8.27 2.76 3.73
N ALA A 19 -7.48 2.24 4.65
CA ALA A 19 -7.60 0.88 5.19
C ALA A 19 -8.23 0.87 6.60
N GLY A 20 -9.18 1.77 6.90
CA GLY A 20 -9.75 1.96 8.24
C GLY A 20 -10.42 0.73 8.85
N MET A 21 -10.89 -0.22 8.04
CA MET A 21 -11.46 -1.50 8.51
C MET A 21 -10.40 -2.50 8.99
N PHE A 22 -9.11 -2.19 8.83
CA PHE A 22 -7.99 -3.06 9.19
C PHE A 22 -7.27 -2.54 10.44
N PRO A 23 -6.53 -3.40 11.15
CA PRO A 23 -5.68 -2.94 12.24
C PRO A 23 -4.70 -1.84 11.79
N PRO A 24 -4.41 -0.86 12.64
CA PRO A 24 -4.82 -0.75 14.04
C PRO A 24 -6.16 -0.02 14.29
N ALA A 25 -6.81 0.52 13.26
CA ALA A 25 -8.02 1.34 13.40
C ALA A 25 -9.27 0.49 13.65
N GLU A 26 -9.42 -0.63 12.94
CA GLU A 26 -10.51 -1.61 13.08
C GLU A 26 -11.92 -0.98 13.12
N LEU A 27 -12.13 0.08 12.33
CA LEU A 27 -13.42 0.74 12.22
C LEU A 27 -14.47 -0.24 11.68
N ASN A 28 -15.69 -0.11 12.14
CA ASN A 28 -16.80 -0.79 11.48
C ASN A 28 -17.03 -0.22 10.07
N LEU A 29 -17.78 -0.94 9.24
CA LEU A 29 -17.98 -0.59 7.84
C LEU A 29 -18.53 0.83 7.65
N ARG A 30 -19.53 1.23 8.46
CA ARG A 30 -20.17 2.54 8.36
C ARG A 30 -19.19 3.67 8.71
N GLU A 31 -18.45 3.51 9.78
CA GLU A 31 -17.40 4.45 10.20
C GLU A 31 -16.30 4.58 9.16
N ALA A 32 -15.85 3.46 8.58
CA ALA A 32 -14.84 3.47 7.55
C ALA A 32 -15.28 4.18 6.26
N VAL A 33 -16.53 3.96 5.82
CA VAL A 33 -17.13 4.67 4.67
C VAL A 33 -17.24 6.17 4.96
N GLN A 34 -17.69 6.53 6.15
CA GLN A 34 -17.81 7.94 6.54
C GLN A 34 -16.45 8.62 6.52
N ALA A 35 -15.43 8.02 7.14
CA ALA A 35 -14.07 8.56 7.18
C ALA A 35 -13.48 8.69 5.75
N TYR A 36 -13.69 7.70 4.88
CA TYR A 36 -13.24 7.79 3.48
C TYR A 36 -13.87 8.98 2.75
N ARG A 37 -15.19 9.20 2.91
CA ARG A 37 -15.89 10.34 2.30
C ARG A 37 -15.42 11.69 2.86
N GLU A 38 -15.14 11.76 4.16
CA GLU A 38 -14.57 12.96 4.77
C GLU A 38 -13.19 13.27 4.19
N TYR A 39 -12.34 12.26 3.98
CA TYR A 39 -11.04 12.44 3.33
C TYR A 39 -11.17 12.86 1.86
N GLN A 40 -12.16 12.35 1.13
CA GLN A 40 -12.43 12.77 -0.26
C GLN A 40 -12.79 14.26 -0.36
N GLN A 41 -13.32 14.88 0.71
CA GLN A 41 -13.70 16.28 0.77
C GLN A 41 -12.64 17.15 1.44
N GLY A 42 -11.62 16.56 2.03
CA GLY A 42 -10.57 17.24 2.76
C GLY A 42 -9.51 17.89 1.86
N GLY A 43 -8.70 18.76 2.45
CA GLY A 43 -7.62 19.47 1.73
C GLY A 43 -6.52 18.57 1.15
N HIS A 44 -6.48 17.30 1.54
CA HIS A 44 -5.52 16.30 1.05
C HIS A 44 -6.18 15.21 0.20
N ALA A 45 -7.39 15.45 -0.32
CA ALA A 45 -8.13 14.50 -1.15
C ALA A 45 -7.33 14.02 -2.37
N PHE A 46 -6.43 14.84 -2.90
CA PHE A 46 -5.54 14.48 -4.01
C PHE A 46 -4.67 13.24 -3.73
N ALA A 47 -4.34 12.99 -2.47
CA ALA A 47 -3.47 11.88 -2.08
C ALA A 47 -4.24 10.56 -1.84
N LEU A 48 -5.56 10.65 -1.70
CA LEU A 48 -6.42 9.49 -1.47
C LEU A 48 -6.67 8.72 -2.78
N GLN A 49 -6.57 7.40 -2.71
CA GLN A 49 -6.90 6.51 -3.83
C GLN A 49 -8.15 5.69 -3.51
N CYS A 50 -8.01 4.50 -2.95
CA CYS A 50 -9.10 3.58 -2.71
C CYS A 50 -9.44 3.41 -1.23
N MET A 51 -10.68 2.99 -0.97
CA MET A 51 -11.05 2.38 0.29
C MET A 51 -10.77 0.88 0.22
N VAL A 52 -9.98 0.36 1.16
CA VAL A 52 -9.63 -1.06 1.21
C VAL A 52 -10.72 -1.82 1.97
N VAL A 53 -11.28 -2.85 1.34
CA VAL A 53 -12.33 -3.71 1.90
C VAL A 53 -11.97 -5.18 1.74
N ARG A 54 -12.48 -6.04 2.62
CA ARG A 54 -12.33 -7.49 2.44
C ARG A 54 -13.41 -7.99 1.48
N ALA A 55 -13.09 -8.99 0.68
CA ALA A 55 -14.04 -9.64 -0.22
C ALA A 55 -15.35 -10.06 0.47
N LYS A 56 -15.25 -10.61 1.67
CA LYS A 56 -16.39 -11.04 2.50
C LYS A 56 -17.32 -9.91 2.96
N ASP A 57 -16.84 -8.67 2.95
CA ASP A 57 -17.60 -7.51 3.41
C ASP A 57 -18.38 -6.83 2.27
N LEU A 58 -18.20 -7.27 1.01
CA LEU A 58 -18.82 -6.65 -0.18
C LEU A 58 -20.35 -6.76 -0.18
N ASP A 59 -20.94 -7.90 0.19
CA ASP A 59 -22.41 -8.05 0.26
C ASP A 59 -23.02 -7.08 1.30
N VAL A 60 -22.34 -6.91 2.44
CA VAL A 60 -22.78 -5.99 3.50
C VAL A 60 -22.64 -4.55 3.04
N LEU A 61 -21.54 -4.21 2.36
CA LEU A 61 -21.29 -2.88 1.80
C LEU A 61 -22.36 -2.50 0.77
N GLU A 62 -22.63 -3.38 -0.19
CA GLU A 62 -23.66 -3.20 -1.22
C GLU A 62 -25.03 -2.99 -0.59
N SER A 63 -25.41 -3.86 0.36
CA SER A 63 -26.71 -3.80 1.04
C SER A 63 -26.88 -2.55 1.93
N ALA A 64 -25.79 -2.06 2.54
CA ALA A 64 -25.83 -0.90 3.44
C ALA A 64 -25.88 0.44 2.69
N LEU A 65 -25.27 0.53 1.53
CA LEU A 65 -25.11 1.78 0.79
C LEU A 65 -26.03 1.90 -0.44
N HIS A 66 -26.56 0.80 -0.95
CA HIS A 66 -27.34 0.78 -2.18
C HIS A 66 -26.63 1.55 -3.32
N GLU A 67 -27.32 2.48 -3.98
CA GLU A 67 -26.76 3.28 -5.08
C GLU A 67 -25.58 4.17 -4.64
N ASN A 68 -25.51 4.56 -3.38
CA ASN A 68 -24.43 5.39 -2.83
C ASN A 68 -23.07 4.67 -2.75
N VAL A 69 -23.00 3.37 -3.09
CA VAL A 69 -21.73 2.64 -3.20
C VAL A 69 -20.92 3.12 -4.42
N ARG A 70 -21.57 3.66 -5.45
CA ARG A 70 -20.93 4.09 -6.70
C ARG A 70 -19.96 5.27 -6.53
N ASP A 71 -20.10 6.03 -5.44
CA ASP A 71 -19.20 7.15 -5.13
C ASP A 71 -17.85 6.70 -4.54
N LEU A 72 -17.74 5.42 -4.21
CA LEU A 72 -16.51 4.86 -3.66
C LEU A 72 -15.56 4.43 -4.78
N GLN A 73 -14.28 4.27 -4.44
CA GLN A 73 -13.30 3.53 -5.22
C GLN A 73 -12.75 2.43 -4.32
N LEU A 74 -12.92 1.19 -4.70
CA LEU A 74 -12.62 0.05 -3.84
C LEU A 74 -11.34 -0.68 -4.27
N SER A 75 -10.48 -0.96 -3.29
CA SER A 75 -9.44 -1.99 -3.36
C SER A 75 -9.91 -3.20 -2.58
N VAL A 76 -10.08 -4.34 -3.23
CA VAL A 76 -10.64 -5.54 -2.60
C VAL A 76 -9.54 -6.52 -2.23
N VAL A 77 -9.42 -6.79 -0.92
CA VAL A 77 -8.51 -7.83 -0.40
C VAL A 77 -9.26 -9.15 -0.38
N ALA A 78 -8.77 -10.10 -1.17
CA ALA A 78 -9.30 -11.46 -1.26
C ALA A 78 -8.27 -12.51 -0.84
N ALA A 79 -8.72 -13.56 -0.18
CA ALA A 79 -7.95 -14.81 -0.08
C ALA A 79 -8.16 -15.65 -1.35
N GLY A 80 -7.29 -16.63 -1.61
CA GLY A 80 -7.38 -17.43 -2.82
C GLY A 80 -8.72 -18.12 -3.07
N ASP A 81 -9.45 -18.44 -1.99
CA ASP A 81 -10.76 -19.11 -2.04
C ASP A 81 -11.94 -18.12 -2.20
N ASP A 82 -11.70 -16.82 -1.98
CA ASP A 82 -12.74 -15.78 -2.04
C ASP A 82 -12.95 -15.22 -3.47
N LEU A 83 -12.11 -15.60 -4.43
CA LEU A 83 -12.13 -15.01 -5.78
C LEU A 83 -13.49 -15.18 -6.47
N ASP A 84 -14.10 -16.35 -6.39
CA ASP A 84 -15.39 -16.62 -7.05
C ASP A 84 -16.52 -15.76 -6.43
N ALA A 85 -16.44 -15.48 -5.12
CA ALA A 85 -17.39 -14.61 -4.44
C ALA A 85 -17.27 -13.16 -4.88
N VAL A 86 -16.06 -12.70 -5.21
CA VAL A 86 -15.81 -11.33 -5.66
C VAL A 86 -16.37 -11.09 -7.05
N TRP A 87 -16.30 -12.08 -7.95
CA TRP A 87 -16.73 -11.95 -9.36
C TRP A 87 -18.19 -11.56 -9.50
N LYS A 88 -19.08 -12.08 -8.64
CA LYS A 88 -20.49 -11.70 -8.65
C LYS A 88 -20.72 -10.18 -8.43
N HIS A 89 -19.80 -9.51 -7.74
CA HIS A 89 -19.89 -8.07 -7.49
C HIS A 89 -19.38 -7.22 -8.64
N LEU A 90 -18.46 -7.75 -9.44
CA LEU A 90 -18.03 -7.10 -10.68
C LEU A 90 -19.18 -7.02 -11.67
N ASP A 91 -19.96 -8.09 -11.79
CA ASP A 91 -21.16 -8.12 -12.67
C ASP A 91 -22.27 -7.15 -12.18
N ARG A 92 -22.23 -6.73 -10.93
CA ARG A 92 -23.19 -5.78 -10.32
C ARG A 92 -22.72 -4.32 -10.36
N GLU A 93 -21.69 -4.01 -11.14
CA GLU A 93 -21.15 -2.66 -11.30
C GLU A 93 -20.62 -2.05 -9.98
N MET A 94 -20.16 -2.88 -9.03
CA MET A 94 -19.45 -2.38 -7.86
C MET A 94 -18.18 -1.61 -8.30
N PRO A 95 -17.87 -0.47 -7.67
CA PRO A 95 -16.77 0.41 -8.07
C PRO A 95 -15.39 -0.14 -7.66
N ILE A 96 -15.13 -1.40 -7.99
CA ILE A 96 -13.86 -2.08 -7.69
C ILE A 96 -12.82 -1.61 -8.72
N LYS A 97 -11.75 -1.00 -8.22
CA LYS A 97 -10.65 -0.47 -9.03
C LYS A 97 -9.46 -1.42 -9.07
N MET A 98 -9.18 -2.10 -7.96
CA MET A 98 -8.06 -3.02 -7.87
C MET A 98 -8.33 -4.19 -6.93
N PHE A 99 -7.54 -5.24 -7.11
CA PHE A 99 -7.51 -6.41 -6.23
C PHE A 99 -6.20 -6.51 -5.48
N GLU A 100 -6.29 -7.05 -4.28
CA GLU A 100 -5.13 -7.44 -3.49
C GLU A 100 -5.31 -8.90 -3.06
N MET A 101 -4.34 -9.73 -3.32
CA MET A 101 -4.40 -11.13 -2.95
C MET A 101 -3.12 -11.57 -2.24
N LYS A 102 -3.29 -12.35 -1.18
CA LYS A 102 -2.18 -13.15 -0.64
C LYS A 102 -2.13 -14.48 -1.40
N ALA A 103 -1.00 -14.73 -2.05
CA ALA A 103 -0.73 -16.01 -2.70
C ALA A 103 0.46 -16.70 -2.03
N THR A 104 0.42 -18.01 -2.01
CA THR A 104 1.53 -18.88 -1.56
C THR A 104 2.09 -19.72 -2.68
N GLU A 105 1.34 -19.83 -3.79
CA GLU A 105 1.67 -20.68 -4.93
C GLU A 105 1.51 -19.93 -6.26
N PRO A 106 2.41 -20.14 -7.23
CA PRO A 106 2.32 -19.56 -8.57
C PRO A 106 0.98 -19.84 -9.28
N SER A 107 0.41 -21.01 -9.05
CA SER A 107 -0.88 -21.43 -9.62
C SER A 107 -2.04 -20.51 -9.22
N GLN A 108 -2.01 -19.97 -7.99
CA GLN A 108 -3.02 -19.01 -7.51
C GLN A 108 -2.90 -17.68 -8.25
N VAL A 109 -1.67 -17.22 -8.54
CA VAL A 109 -1.41 -16.01 -9.33
C VAL A 109 -1.91 -16.18 -10.75
N ALA A 110 -1.62 -17.32 -11.38
CA ALA A 110 -2.08 -17.63 -12.73
C ALA A 110 -3.62 -17.72 -12.80
N ARG A 111 -4.27 -18.27 -11.77
CA ARG A 111 -5.74 -18.30 -11.65
C ARG A 111 -6.30 -16.87 -11.55
N LEU A 112 -5.74 -16.05 -10.64
CA LEU A 112 -6.14 -14.65 -10.49
C LEU A 112 -6.09 -13.94 -11.85
N LYS A 113 -4.96 -14.03 -12.57
CA LYS A 113 -4.79 -13.37 -13.88
C LYS A 113 -5.86 -13.76 -14.89
N LYS A 114 -6.24 -15.03 -14.93
CA LYS A 114 -7.29 -15.52 -15.86
C LYS A 114 -8.68 -14.99 -15.53
N MET A 115 -8.91 -14.68 -14.26
CA MET A 115 -10.20 -14.23 -13.78
C MET A 115 -10.35 -12.70 -13.82
N LEU A 116 -9.24 -11.94 -13.79
CA LEU A 116 -9.29 -10.49 -13.80
C LEU A 116 -9.87 -9.91 -15.08
N PRO A 117 -10.81 -8.96 -14.99
CA PRO A 117 -11.22 -8.16 -16.13
C PRO A 117 -10.05 -7.47 -16.82
N ALA A 118 -10.14 -7.28 -18.12
CA ALA A 118 -9.12 -6.59 -18.89
C ALA A 118 -8.90 -5.17 -18.32
N GLY A 119 -7.64 -4.82 -18.07
CA GLY A 119 -7.24 -3.50 -17.55
C GLY A 119 -7.41 -3.31 -16.05
N MET A 120 -7.89 -4.32 -15.30
CA MET A 120 -7.97 -4.24 -13.84
C MET A 120 -6.62 -4.55 -13.22
N GLU A 121 -6.19 -3.68 -12.30
CA GLU A 121 -4.96 -3.86 -11.54
C GLU A 121 -5.13 -4.90 -10.43
N ALA A 122 -4.11 -5.70 -10.20
CA ALA A 122 -4.06 -6.58 -9.06
C ALA A 122 -2.66 -6.66 -8.47
N TYR A 123 -2.63 -6.71 -7.15
CA TYR A 123 -1.42 -6.74 -6.33
C TYR A 123 -1.35 -8.06 -5.57
N VAL A 124 -0.25 -8.78 -5.73
CA VAL A 124 0.01 -10.06 -5.05
C VAL A 124 0.98 -9.84 -3.90
N GLU A 125 0.55 -10.19 -2.68
CA GLU A 125 1.39 -10.09 -1.50
C GLU A 125 2.53 -11.11 -1.57
N LEU A 126 3.74 -10.59 -1.69
CA LEU A 126 4.96 -11.37 -1.72
C LEU A 126 5.46 -11.65 -0.29
N PRO A 127 6.05 -12.82 -0.02
CA PRO A 127 6.75 -13.05 1.22
C PRO A 127 7.94 -12.07 1.32
N MET A 128 8.14 -11.53 2.51
CA MET A 128 9.30 -10.67 2.80
C MET A 128 10.54 -11.55 3.07
N ASP A 129 10.82 -12.43 2.12
CA ASP A 129 11.92 -13.39 2.14
C ASP A 129 12.51 -13.49 0.72
N LEU A 130 13.82 -13.32 0.62
CA LEU A 130 14.54 -13.35 -0.66
C LEU A 130 15.01 -14.75 -1.05
N GLN A 131 14.76 -15.77 -0.25
CA GLN A 131 15.22 -17.13 -0.52
C GLN A 131 14.42 -17.80 -1.64
N ASP A 132 13.13 -17.43 -1.76
CA ASP A 132 12.28 -17.93 -2.84
C ASP A 132 11.53 -16.78 -3.51
N MET A 133 12.00 -16.37 -4.66
CA MET A 133 11.40 -15.30 -5.48
C MET A 133 10.56 -15.85 -6.64
N GLN A 134 10.25 -17.15 -6.67
CA GLN A 134 9.45 -17.78 -7.74
C GLN A 134 8.07 -17.09 -7.89
N LEU A 135 7.48 -16.69 -6.77
CA LEU A 135 6.21 -15.97 -6.80
C LEU A 135 6.35 -14.60 -7.47
N ALA A 136 7.44 -13.86 -7.20
CA ALA A 136 7.72 -12.59 -7.86
C ALA A 136 7.97 -12.76 -9.37
N ASP A 137 8.67 -13.83 -9.77
CA ASP A 137 8.84 -14.17 -11.19
C ASP A 137 7.49 -14.37 -11.87
N THR A 138 6.61 -15.18 -11.27
CA THR A 138 5.28 -15.43 -11.81
C THR A 138 4.44 -14.15 -11.89
N VAL A 139 4.46 -13.31 -10.85
CA VAL A 139 3.74 -12.01 -10.82
C VAL A 139 4.22 -11.13 -11.98
N THR A 140 5.52 -11.08 -12.22
CA THR A 140 6.15 -10.33 -13.32
C THR A 140 5.71 -10.88 -14.68
N GLU A 141 5.81 -12.19 -14.88
CA GLU A 141 5.48 -12.87 -16.14
C GLU A 141 4.02 -12.67 -16.58
N VAL A 142 3.08 -12.68 -15.60
CA VAL A 142 1.66 -12.51 -15.92
C VAL A 142 1.23 -11.03 -15.97
N GLY A 143 2.16 -10.09 -15.71
CA GLY A 143 1.89 -8.65 -15.75
C GLY A 143 0.93 -8.20 -14.64
N LEU A 144 1.14 -8.69 -13.42
CA LEU A 144 0.52 -8.19 -12.20
C LEU A 144 1.54 -7.37 -11.39
N HIS A 145 1.14 -6.88 -10.22
CA HIS A 145 1.96 -6.05 -9.35
C HIS A 145 2.26 -6.74 -8.02
N ALA A 146 3.36 -6.35 -7.38
CA ALA A 146 3.72 -6.84 -6.07
C ALA A 146 3.02 -6.06 -4.95
N LYS A 147 2.75 -6.72 -3.83
CA LYS A 147 2.36 -6.10 -2.58
C LYS A 147 3.35 -6.47 -1.50
N LEU A 148 3.92 -5.48 -0.84
CA LEU A 148 4.87 -5.65 0.26
C LEU A 148 4.19 -5.32 1.58
N ARG A 149 4.25 -6.27 2.52
CA ARG A 149 3.77 -6.04 3.88
C ARG A 149 4.88 -5.44 4.73
N MET A 150 4.69 -4.20 5.17
CA MET A 150 5.70 -3.42 5.88
C MET A 150 5.58 -3.46 7.39
N GLY A 151 4.56 -4.15 7.93
CA GLY A 151 4.37 -4.26 9.36
C GLY A 151 3.02 -4.83 9.79
N GLY A 152 2.64 -4.54 11.02
CA GLY A 152 1.38 -4.97 11.63
C GLY A 152 1.23 -4.39 13.03
N VAL A 153 0.68 -5.18 13.95
CA VAL A 153 0.37 -4.74 15.33
C VAL A 153 1.31 -5.34 16.39
N VAL A 154 2.38 -6.03 15.94
CA VAL A 154 3.44 -6.59 16.80
C VAL A 154 4.79 -6.42 16.12
N ALA A 155 5.86 -6.36 16.91
CA ALA A 155 7.21 -6.04 16.43
C ALA A 155 7.72 -6.99 15.33
N GLU A 156 7.42 -8.27 15.45
CA GLU A 156 7.89 -9.33 14.57
C GLU A 156 7.32 -9.24 13.14
N THR A 157 6.26 -8.44 12.95
CA THR A 157 5.64 -8.24 11.64
C THR A 157 6.35 -7.19 10.78
N PHE A 158 7.28 -6.43 11.37
CA PHE A 158 8.04 -5.40 10.65
C PHE A 158 9.30 -6.03 10.05
N PRO A 159 9.45 -6.03 8.70
CA PRO A 159 10.67 -6.54 8.06
C PRO A 159 11.87 -5.69 8.46
N SER A 160 13.05 -6.31 8.49
CA SER A 160 14.29 -5.56 8.71
C SER A 160 14.58 -4.62 7.53
N ILE A 161 15.31 -3.53 7.81
CA ILE A 161 15.74 -2.57 6.76
C ILE A 161 16.51 -3.28 5.65
N ALA A 162 17.37 -4.23 6.00
CA ALA A 162 18.14 -5.00 5.03
C ALA A 162 17.25 -5.81 4.07
N ILE A 163 16.16 -6.41 4.59
CA ILE A 163 15.16 -7.10 3.77
C ILE A 163 14.45 -6.10 2.86
N VAL A 164 13.96 -4.98 3.39
CA VAL A 164 13.27 -3.95 2.59
C VAL A 164 14.17 -3.43 1.47
N ALA A 165 15.40 -3.03 1.78
CA ALA A 165 16.37 -2.56 0.78
C ALA A 165 16.62 -3.59 -0.33
N SER A 166 16.76 -4.85 0.04
CA SER A 166 16.98 -5.93 -0.91
C SER A 166 15.74 -6.20 -1.77
N MET A 167 14.53 -6.20 -1.17
CA MET A 167 13.26 -6.34 -1.90
C MET A 167 13.08 -5.21 -2.91
N LEU A 168 13.28 -3.96 -2.53
CA LEU A 168 13.20 -2.83 -3.46
C LEU A 168 14.11 -3.03 -4.68
N ARG A 169 15.37 -3.38 -4.45
CA ARG A 169 16.34 -3.61 -5.54
C ARG A 169 15.94 -4.77 -6.44
N ASP A 170 15.40 -5.85 -5.88
CA ASP A 170 14.96 -7.01 -6.66
C ASP A 170 13.72 -6.67 -7.51
N LEU A 171 12.72 -6.00 -6.94
CA LEU A 171 11.54 -5.57 -7.68
C LEU A 171 11.90 -4.62 -8.84
N PHE A 172 12.80 -3.67 -8.61
CA PHE A 172 13.25 -2.77 -9.67
C PHE A 172 14.03 -3.48 -10.77
N LYS A 173 14.88 -4.45 -10.44
CA LYS A 173 15.57 -5.28 -11.44
C LYS A 173 14.60 -6.04 -12.34
N ARG A 174 13.46 -6.44 -11.81
CA ARG A 174 12.38 -7.13 -12.53
C ARG A 174 11.46 -6.18 -13.30
N GLY A 175 11.56 -4.86 -13.09
CA GLY A 175 10.58 -3.89 -13.58
C GLY A 175 9.20 -4.09 -12.96
N LEU A 176 9.12 -4.69 -11.77
CA LEU A 176 7.89 -5.04 -11.09
C LEU A 176 7.42 -3.89 -10.21
N ALA A 177 6.32 -3.26 -10.61
CA ALA A 177 5.66 -2.24 -9.80
C ALA A 177 5.10 -2.84 -8.50
N PHE A 178 5.08 -2.03 -7.44
CA PHE A 178 4.64 -2.53 -6.14
C PHE A 178 3.81 -1.52 -5.35
N LYS A 179 3.08 -2.06 -4.41
CA LYS A 179 2.33 -1.37 -3.36
C LYS A 179 2.89 -1.79 -2.00
N ALA A 180 3.03 -0.85 -1.07
CA ALA A 180 3.42 -1.13 0.31
C ALA A 180 2.22 -0.98 1.24
N THR A 181 2.00 -1.93 2.13
CA THR A 181 0.83 -1.96 3.01
C THR A 181 1.18 -2.34 4.43
N ALA A 182 0.33 -1.96 5.37
CA ALA A 182 0.47 -2.19 6.80
C ALA A 182 1.73 -1.54 7.41
N GLY A 183 1.64 -1.08 8.64
CA GLY A 183 2.77 -0.54 9.39
C GLY A 183 3.36 0.80 8.91
N LEU A 184 2.83 1.42 7.85
CA LEU A 184 3.30 2.71 7.30
C LEU A 184 2.39 3.86 7.74
N HIS A 185 2.12 3.97 9.04
CA HIS A 185 1.22 4.98 9.60
C HIS A 185 1.88 6.33 9.88
N HIS A 186 3.19 6.42 9.72
CA HIS A 186 4.00 7.59 10.04
C HIS A 186 4.82 8.02 8.83
N ALA A 187 5.08 9.32 8.74
CA ALA A 187 5.90 9.86 7.64
C ALA A 187 7.34 9.35 7.72
N VAL A 188 7.91 9.33 8.92
CA VAL A 188 9.31 8.99 9.16
C VAL A 188 9.41 7.79 10.09
N ARG A 189 10.44 6.96 9.88
CA ARG A 189 10.80 5.86 10.76
C ARG A 189 10.97 6.34 12.19
N GLY A 190 10.51 5.56 13.14
CA GLY A 190 10.64 5.91 14.55
C GLY A 190 9.99 4.87 15.46
N ARG A 191 10.07 5.13 16.78
CA ARG A 191 9.50 4.29 17.81
C ARG A 191 8.08 4.74 18.17
N TYR A 192 7.08 4.01 17.67
CA TYR A 192 5.66 4.33 17.83
C TYR A 192 4.88 3.20 18.52
N PRO A 193 3.68 3.47 19.08
CA PRO A 193 2.78 2.42 19.52
C PRO A 193 2.25 1.64 18.32
N PHE A 194 2.16 0.31 18.44
CA PHE A 194 1.68 -0.55 17.35
C PHE A 194 0.16 -0.47 17.13
N THR A 195 -0.57 -0.03 18.14
CA THR A 195 -2.04 0.15 18.07
C THR A 195 -2.44 1.48 18.71
N TYR A 196 -3.71 1.87 18.58
CA TYR A 196 -4.25 3.09 19.18
C TYR A 196 -4.69 2.93 20.64
N ARG A 197 -4.44 1.76 21.26
CA ARG A 197 -4.71 1.53 22.67
C ARG A 197 -3.69 2.23 23.55
N GLU A 198 -4.10 2.72 24.71
CA GLU A 198 -3.23 3.41 25.67
C GLU A 198 -2.08 2.50 26.17
N ASP A 199 -2.36 1.20 26.34
CA ASP A 199 -1.43 0.18 26.80
C ASP A 199 -0.63 -0.48 25.66
N SER A 200 -0.67 0.07 24.45
CA SER A 200 -0.02 -0.52 23.28
C SER A 200 1.50 -0.65 23.46
N ALA A 201 2.02 -1.82 23.16
CA ALA A 201 3.47 -1.99 23.01
C ALA A 201 4.02 -1.05 21.94
N ARG A 202 5.27 -0.63 22.11
CA ARG A 202 5.96 0.32 21.22
C ARG A 202 7.18 -0.33 20.59
N GLY A 203 7.39 -0.08 19.33
CA GLY A 203 8.57 -0.55 18.60
C GLY A 203 8.90 0.32 17.39
N MET A 204 9.96 -0.06 16.69
CA MET A 204 10.38 0.62 15.47
C MET A 204 9.41 0.30 14.35
N MET A 205 8.89 1.35 13.70
CA MET A 205 8.03 1.27 12.53
C MET A 205 8.69 1.99 11.35
N HIS A 206 8.46 1.50 10.15
CA HIS A 206 8.91 2.18 8.93
C HIS A 206 8.11 3.46 8.67
N GLY A 207 8.75 4.44 8.01
CA GLY A 207 8.08 5.64 7.53
C GLY A 207 7.79 5.55 6.02
N PHE A 208 6.67 6.12 5.59
CA PHE A 208 6.35 6.12 4.15
C PHE A 208 7.30 7.04 3.35
N MET A 209 7.81 8.14 3.94
CA MET A 209 8.81 8.99 3.31
C MET A 209 10.15 8.28 3.13
N ASN A 210 10.55 7.46 4.14
CA ASN A 210 11.75 6.62 4.03
C ASN A 210 11.62 5.65 2.86
N LEU A 211 10.49 4.94 2.78
CA LEU A 211 10.26 3.96 1.72
C LEU A 211 10.21 4.61 0.34
N LEU A 212 9.49 5.73 0.19
CA LEU A 212 9.40 6.47 -1.06
C LEU A 212 10.78 6.96 -1.53
N SER A 213 11.55 7.60 -0.63
CA SER A 213 12.89 8.10 -0.94
C SER A 213 13.85 6.96 -1.30
N ALA A 214 13.79 5.84 -0.59
CA ALA A 214 14.60 4.65 -0.87
C ALA A 214 14.23 4.02 -2.22
N ALA A 215 12.93 3.90 -2.53
CA ALA A 215 12.45 3.40 -3.81
C ALA A 215 12.88 4.32 -4.97
N THR A 216 12.76 5.63 -4.80
CA THR A 216 13.24 6.63 -5.77
C THR A 216 14.73 6.49 -6.02
N LEU A 217 15.53 6.35 -4.97
CA LEU A 217 16.97 6.17 -5.10
C LEU A 217 17.33 4.90 -5.87
N VAL A 218 16.66 3.78 -5.56
CA VAL A 218 16.85 2.51 -6.31
C VAL A 218 16.48 2.70 -7.78
N TRP A 219 15.41 3.42 -8.08
CA TRP A 219 14.99 3.73 -9.46
C TRP A 219 16.08 4.47 -10.25
N PHE A 220 16.80 5.39 -9.61
CA PHE A 220 17.91 6.13 -10.21
C PHE A 220 19.26 5.44 -10.09
N GLY A 221 19.30 4.17 -9.68
CA GLY A 221 20.52 3.36 -9.64
C GLY A 221 21.40 3.59 -8.41
N GLY A 222 20.87 4.14 -7.33
CA GLY A 222 21.59 4.39 -6.08
C GLY A 222 22.13 3.11 -5.44
N GLU A 223 23.23 3.28 -4.72
CA GLU A 223 23.96 2.18 -4.07
C GLU A 223 23.18 1.62 -2.86
N LYS A 224 23.47 0.35 -2.52
CA LYS A 224 22.76 -0.35 -1.47
C LYS A 224 22.84 0.37 -0.11
N ASP A 225 24.03 0.88 0.23
CA ASP A 225 24.25 1.54 1.54
C ASP A 225 23.48 2.85 1.64
N GLU A 226 23.36 3.61 0.56
CA GLU A 226 22.54 4.82 0.49
C GLU A 226 21.05 4.53 0.65
N VAL A 227 20.57 3.42 0.06
CA VAL A 227 19.18 2.95 0.23
C VAL A 227 18.91 2.59 1.69
N VAL A 228 19.85 1.89 2.34
CA VAL A 228 19.76 1.55 3.76
C VAL A 228 19.73 2.82 4.61
N GLU A 229 20.60 3.79 4.35
CA GLU A 229 20.66 5.06 5.08
C GLU A 229 19.33 5.84 5.01
N LYS A 230 18.68 5.88 3.84
CA LYS A 230 17.35 6.48 3.69
C LYS A 230 16.27 5.75 4.49
N LEU A 231 16.31 4.42 4.53
CA LEU A 231 15.37 3.61 5.29
C LEU A 231 15.59 3.74 6.81
N GLU A 232 16.80 4.07 7.26
CA GLU A 232 17.17 4.26 8.67
C GLU A 232 16.87 5.65 9.22
N GLU A 233 16.65 6.65 8.36
CA GLU A 233 16.46 8.04 8.79
C GLU A 233 15.27 8.20 9.74
N GLU A 234 15.53 8.77 10.93
CA GLU A 234 14.50 9.02 11.97
C GLU A 234 14.19 10.52 12.14
N GLY A 235 14.91 11.39 11.46
CA GLY A 235 14.76 12.84 11.56
C GLY A 235 13.80 13.39 10.51
N LEU A 236 12.64 13.92 10.92
CA LEU A 236 11.72 14.57 9.99
C LEU A 236 12.36 15.75 9.25
N LEU A 237 13.26 16.47 9.89
CA LEU A 237 13.97 17.61 9.32
C LEU A 237 14.99 17.23 8.23
N ALA A 238 15.26 15.94 8.04
CA ALA A 238 16.07 15.46 6.93
C ALA A 238 15.37 15.67 5.57
N TRP A 239 14.05 15.80 5.55
CA TRP A 239 13.29 16.11 4.33
C TRP A 239 12.93 17.58 4.26
N ARG A 240 13.11 18.16 3.09
CA ARG A 240 12.74 19.57 2.79
C ARG A 240 11.89 19.60 1.54
N VAL A 241 10.75 20.29 1.61
CA VAL A 241 9.91 20.56 0.46
C VAL A 241 10.29 21.92 -0.11
N THR A 242 10.62 21.99 -1.40
CA THR A 242 10.88 23.20 -2.16
C THR A 242 9.75 23.42 -3.18
N GLU A 243 9.86 24.45 -4.02
CA GLU A 243 8.91 24.67 -5.12
C GLU A 243 8.96 23.58 -6.21
N HIS A 244 10.09 22.86 -6.30
CA HIS A 244 10.36 21.96 -7.43
C HIS A 244 10.72 20.53 -7.01
N SER A 245 10.96 20.27 -5.73
CA SER A 245 11.44 18.98 -5.27
C SER A 245 11.10 18.68 -3.80
N ILE A 246 11.09 17.40 -3.46
CA ILE A 246 11.19 16.92 -2.10
C ILE A 246 12.62 16.38 -1.95
N ARG A 247 13.42 17.05 -1.10
CA ARG A 247 14.83 16.73 -0.88
C ARG A 247 15.02 15.96 0.42
N TRP A 248 15.96 15.05 0.43
CA TRP A 248 16.43 14.40 1.64
C TRP A 248 17.88 14.80 1.90
N ARG A 249 18.15 15.48 3.06
CA ARG A 249 19.42 16.10 3.41
C ARG A 249 19.88 17.05 2.30
N ASP A 250 21.06 16.81 1.74
CA ASP A 250 21.64 17.64 0.66
C ASP A 250 21.44 17.01 -0.74
N TRP A 251 20.61 15.94 -0.84
CA TRP A 251 20.28 15.27 -2.10
C TRP A 251 19.06 15.89 -2.77
N ASP A 252 19.20 16.16 -4.06
CA ASP A 252 18.12 16.61 -4.98
C ASP A 252 17.44 15.43 -5.65
#